data_2b3371e44e093bb2f2d6c3018f5c16e6
#
_entry.id   2b3371e44e093bb2f2d6c3018f5c16e6
#
_cell.length_a   1.000
_cell.length_b   1.000
_cell.length_c   1.000
_cell.angle_alpha   90.00
_cell.angle_beta   90.00
_cell.angle_gamma   90.00
#
_symmetry.space_group_name_H-M   'P 1'
#
loop_
_entity.id
_entity.type
_entity.pdbx_description
1 polymer ?
#
loop_
_entity_poly.entity_id
_entity_poly.type
_entity_poly.pdbx_seq_one_letter_code
_entity_poly.pdbx_strand_id
1 'polypeptide(L)'
;MDLTRGELGTRGSAEIREKEANDAAKILNVAFRDNLEFKDGFFKNDDAHQLKLIKKIRKYRPDLILCNAPDDRHIDHPRGAKLVVDSCFLSGLKKVETIKDGVVDEPHAP
;
A
#
# COMPACT_ATOMS: atom_id res chain seq x y z
N MET A 1 5.34 -1.93 -2.56
CA MET A 1 3.85 -1.97 -2.45
C MET A 1 3.27 -0.86 -3.27
N ASP A 2 2.47 -1.17 -4.26
CA ASP A 2 1.74 -0.20 -5.06
C ASP A 2 0.31 -0.05 -4.48
N LEU A 3 -0.22 1.18 -4.45
CA LEU A 3 -1.58 1.43 -3.95
C LEU A 3 -2.63 1.23 -5.04
N THR A 4 -2.32 1.63 -6.27
CA THR A 4 -3.20 1.55 -7.45
C THR A 4 -2.51 0.85 -8.60
N ARG A 5 -3.25 0.51 -9.66
CA ARG A 5 -2.70 0.01 -10.93
C ARG A 5 -2.41 1.13 -11.92
N GLY A 6 -2.65 2.41 -11.55
CA GLY A 6 -2.46 3.55 -12.43
C GLY A 6 -3.42 3.57 -13.62
N GLU A 7 -4.63 3.06 -13.47
CA GLU A 7 -5.59 2.81 -14.54
C GLU A 7 -6.14 4.06 -15.21
N LEU A 8 -6.02 5.23 -14.58
CA LEU A 8 -6.40 6.51 -15.20
C LEU A 8 -5.32 7.09 -16.12
N GLY A 9 -4.14 6.50 -16.16
CA GLY A 9 -3.08 6.93 -17.06
C GLY A 9 -3.44 6.71 -18.52
N THR A 10 -3.18 7.72 -19.37
CA THR A 10 -3.52 7.70 -20.81
C THR A 10 -2.43 7.09 -21.69
N ARG A 11 -1.23 6.90 -21.15
CA ARG A 11 -0.11 6.24 -21.85
C ARG A 11 0.06 4.81 -21.36
N GLY A 12 0.03 3.84 -22.29
CA GLY A 12 0.04 2.42 -21.96
C GLY A 12 -1.31 1.92 -21.44
N SER A 13 -1.29 0.72 -20.87
CA SER A 13 -2.46 0.09 -20.22
C SER A 13 -2.09 -0.36 -18.80
N ALA A 14 -3.08 -0.78 -18.01
CA ALA A 14 -2.84 -1.35 -16.68
C ALA A 14 -1.94 -2.60 -16.77
N GLU A 15 -2.11 -3.43 -17.80
CA GLU A 15 -1.33 -4.64 -18.05
C GLU A 15 0.13 -4.31 -18.42
N ILE A 16 0.36 -3.30 -19.25
CA ILE A 16 1.72 -2.82 -19.59
C ILE A 16 2.40 -2.30 -18.32
N ARG A 17 1.72 -1.49 -17.53
CA ARG A 17 2.25 -0.95 -16.26
C ARG A 17 2.57 -2.05 -15.25
N GLU A 18 1.75 -3.08 -15.16
CA GLU A 18 2.01 -4.24 -14.31
C GLU A 18 3.25 -5.01 -14.75
N LYS A 19 3.40 -5.22 -16.07
CA LYS A 19 4.62 -5.83 -16.64
C LYS A 19 5.86 -5.01 -16.33
N GLU A 20 5.82 -3.70 -16.57
CA GLU A 20 6.92 -2.78 -16.27
C GLU A 20 7.27 -2.79 -14.77
N ALA A 21 6.26 -2.81 -13.90
CA ALA A 21 6.44 -2.90 -12.46
C ALA A 21 7.13 -4.20 -12.04
N ASN A 22 6.75 -5.33 -12.63
CA ASN A 22 7.37 -6.62 -12.36
C ASN A 22 8.81 -6.68 -12.89
N ASP A 23 9.08 -6.11 -14.06
CA ASP A 23 10.42 -6.03 -14.60
C ASP A 23 11.34 -5.13 -13.73
N ALA A 24 10.83 -4.00 -13.28
CA ALA A 24 11.53 -3.13 -12.33
C ALA A 24 11.83 -3.85 -11.00
N ALA A 25 10.88 -4.61 -10.47
CA ALA A 25 11.09 -5.38 -9.24
C ALA A 25 12.22 -6.41 -9.39
N LYS A 26 12.32 -7.06 -10.54
CA LYS A 26 13.43 -8.00 -10.84
C LYS A 26 14.78 -7.28 -10.91
N ILE A 27 14.84 -6.17 -11.65
CA ILE A 27 16.07 -5.36 -11.80
C ILE A 27 16.57 -4.85 -10.44
N LEU A 28 15.64 -4.40 -9.59
CA LEU A 28 15.95 -3.89 -8.25
C LEU A 28 16.13 -5.00 -7.19
N ASN A 29 15.98 -6.25 -7.59
CA ASN A 29 16.05 -7.40 -6.68
C ASN A 29 15.10 -7.25 -5.46
N VAL A 30 13.88 -6.79 -5.70
CA VAL A 30 12.85 -6.61 -4.68
C VAL A 30 12.31 -7.99 -4.28
N ALA A 31 12.31 -8.30 -2.99
CA ALA A 31 11.84 -9.59 -2.49
C ALA A 31 10.34 -9.84 -2.81
N PHE A 32 9.52 -8.81 -2.63
CA PHE A 32 8.08 -8.88 -2.94
C PHE A 32 7.60 -7.55 -3.51
N ARG A 33 6.84 -7.59 -4.60
CA ARG A 33 6.05 -6.48 -5.09
C ARG A 33 4.59 -6.88 -5.09
N ASP A 34 3.75 -6.08 -4.48
CA ASP A 34 2.32 -6.34 -4.29
C ASP A 34 1.54 -5.06 -4.58
N ASN A 35 0.26 -5.17 -4.92
CA ASN A 35 -0.61 -4.06 -5.24
C ASN A 35 -1.90 -4.16 -4.44
N LEU A 36 -2.37 -3.06 -3.87
CA LEU A 36 -3.63 -3.01 -3.12
C LEU A 36 -4.85 -2.82 -4.02
N GLU A 37 -4.62 -2.51 -5.30
CA GLU A 37 -5.66 -2.33 -6.33
C GLU A 37 -6.73 -1.31 -5.92
N PHE A 38 -6.32 -0.25 -5.22
CA PHE A 38 -7.20 0.86 -4.91
C PHE A 38 -7.54 1.64 -6.19
N LYS A 39 -8.69 2.29 -6.20
CA LYS A 39 -9.14 3.07 -7.33
C LYS A 39 -8.24 4.28 -7.57
N ASP A 40 -7.50 4.28 -8.68
CA ASP A 40 -6.59 5.35 -9.07
C ASP A 40 -7.30 6.71 -9.11
N GLY A 41 -6.71 7.73 -8.49
CA GLY A 41 -7.28 9.07 -8.37
C GLY A 41 -8.42 9.21 -7.36
N PHE A 42 -9.01 8.11 -6.88
CA PHE A 42 -10.25 8.13 -6.07
C PHE A 42 -10.18 7.30 -4.78
N PHE A 43 -9.07 6.67 -4.46
CA PHE A 43 -8.97 5.97 -3.17
C PHE A 43 -9.03 6.96 -2.02
N LYS A 44 -9.39 6.48 -0.84
CA LYS A 44 -9.61 7.30 0.36
C LYS A 44 -8.68 6.88 1.49
N ASN A 45 -8.44 7.80 2.40
CA ASN A 45 -7.88 7.48 3.71
C ASN A 45 -9.03 7.23 4.70
N ASP A 46 -9.60 6.05 4.64
CA ASP A 46 -10.70 5.59 5.50
C ASP A 46 -10.40 4.19 6.06
N ASP A 47 -11.25 3.72 6.95
CA ASP A 47 -11.09 2.45 7.66
C ASP A 47 -10.87 1.27 6.70
N ALA A 48 -11.63 1.20 5.61
CA ALA A 48 -11.56 0.10 4.66
C ALA A 48 -10.21 0.03 3.94
N HIS A 49 -9.65 1.18 3.54
CA HIS A 49 -8.35 1.27 2.89
C HIS A 49 -7.21 1.04 3.89
N GLN A 50 -7.33 1.63 5.10
CA GLN A 50 -6.37 1.44 6.18
C GLN A 50 -6.25 -0.03 6.57
N LEU A 51 -7.37 -0.74 6.79
CA LEU A 51 -7.36 -2.16 7.17
C LEU A 51 -6.68 -3.05 6.11
N LYS A 52 -6.86 -2.76 4.83
CA LYS A 52 -6.13 -3.48 3.76
C LYS A 52 -4.62 -3.27 3.85
N LEU A 53 -4.19 -2.04 4.10
CA LEU A 53 -2.76 -1.73 4.23
C LEU A 53 -2.18 -2.29 5.53
N ILE A 54 -2.90 -2.17 6.66
CA ILE A 54 -2.52 -2.76 7.96
C ILE A 54 -2.27 -4.26 7.82
N LYS A 55 -3.13 -4.97 7.11
CA LYS A 55 -2.96 -6.41 6.84
C LYS A 55 -1.65 -6.71 6.11
N LYS A 56 -1.25 -5.84 5.17
CA LYS A 56 0.04 -5.99 4.47
C LYS A 56 1.23 -5.65 5.38
N ILE A 57 1.13 -4.60 6.18
CA ILE A 57 2.17 -4.23 7.16
C ILE A 57 2.39 -5.40 8.13
N ARG A 58 1.34 -5.99 8.67
CA ARG A 58 1.43 -7.14 9.58
C ARG A 58 1.95 -8.40 8.90
N LYS A 59 1.60 -8.61 7.62
CA LYS A 59 2.11 -9.73 6.83
C LYS A 59 3.61 -9.65 6.58
N TYR A 60 4.11 -8.49 6.17
CA TYR A 60 5.50 -8.32 5.76
C TYR A 60 6.42 -7.83 6.88
N ARG A 61 5.86 -7.29 7.95
CA ARG A 61 6.57 -6.84 9.18
C ARG A 61 7.80 -5.97 8.89
N PRO A 62 7.67 -4.88 8.11
CA PRO A 62 8.81 -4.02 7.82
C PRO A 62 9.27 -3.24 9.06
N ASP A 63 10.56 -3.04 9.22
CA ASP A 63 11.12 -2.17 10.26
C ASP A 63 11.07 -0.69 9.85
N LEU A 64 11.06 -0.42 8.56
CA LEU A 64 11.02 0.92 7.98
C LEU A 64 10.09 0.95 6.76
N ILE A 65 9.27 1.98 6.68
CA ILE A 65 8.42 2.23 5.52
C ILE A 65 8.77 3.58 4.90
N LEU A 66 9.06 3.57 3.60
CA LEU A 66 9.21 4.79 2.80
C LEU A 66 7.92 5.00 2.02
N CYS A 67 7.39 6.21 2.07
CA CYS A 67 6.18 6.57 1.34
C CYS A 67 6.36 7.90 0.57
N ASN A 68 5.34 8.28 -0.20
CA ASN A 68 5.32 9.55 -0.92
C ASN A 68 5.48 10.75 0.03
N ALA A 69 5.89 11.89 -0.53
CA ALA A 69 5.92 13.14 0.21
C ALA A 69 4.51 13.56 0.65
N PRO A 70 4.38 14.22 1.83
CA PRO A 70 3.09 14.68 2.32
C PRO A 70 2.50 15.85 1.53
N ASP A 71 3.31 16.48 0.67
CA ASP A 71 2.92 17.57 -0.22
C ASP A 71 3.41 17.28 -1.64
N ASP A 72 2.49 17.27 -2.60
CA ASP A 72 2.75 16.98 -4.02
C ASP A 72 1.59 17.51 -4.86
N ARG A 73 1.88 17.87 -6.12
CA ARG A 73 0.85 18.28 -7.08
C ARG A 73 -0.12 17.16 -7.46
N HIS A 74 0.34 15.91 -7.41
CA HIS A 74 -0.49 14.74 -7.70
C HIS A 74 -1.30 14.36 -6.48
N ILE A 75 -2.62 14.45 -6.58
CA ILE A 75 -3.53 14.31 -5.42
C ILE A 75 -3.42 12.95 -4.69
N ASP A 76 -3.02 11.90 -5.38
CA ASP A 76 -2.87 10.57 -4.77
C ASP A 76 -1.62 10.46 -3.90
N HIS A 77 -0.58 11.25 -4.17
CA HIS A 77 0.67 11.14 -3.42
C HIS A 77 0.52 11.59 -1.97
N PRO A 78 0.04 12.81 -1.64
CA PRO A 78 -0.19 13.19 -0.24
C PRO A 78 -1.29 12.36 0.42
N ARG A 79 -2.30 11.94 -0.31
CA ARG A 79 -3.34 11.03 0.20
C ARG A 79 -2.75 9.67 0.58
N GLY A 80 -1.89 9.12 -0.27
CA GLY A 80 -1.17 7.87 -0.01
C GLY A 80 -0.21 8.01 1.18
N ALA A 81 0.52 9.11 1.27
CA ALA A 81 1.40 9.39 2.41
C ALA A 81 0.62 9.39 3.73
N LYS A 82 -0.51 10.10 3.79
CA LYS A 82 -1.36 10.14 4.98
C LYS A 82 -1.94 8.77 5.33
N LEU A 83 -2.43 8.03 4.32
CA LEU A 83 -2.92 6.67 4.51
C LEU A 83 -1.86 5.75 5.10
N VAL A 84 -0.62 5.83 4.60
CA VAL A 84 0.49 5.02 5.12
C VAL A 84 0.83 5.38 6.56
N VAL A 85 0.95 6.66 6.89
CA VAL A 85 1.28 7.11 8.26
C VAL A 85 0.21 6.64 9.26
N ASP A 86 -1.07 6.84 8.94
CA ASP A 86 -2.16 6.42 9.81
C ASP A 86 -2.20 4.89 9.97
N SER A 87 -1.97 4.16 8.88
CA SER A 87 -1.93 2.69 8.90
C SER A 87 -0.74 2.13 9.70
N CYS A 88 0.42 2.79 9.66
CA CYS A 88 1.57 2.41 10.47
C CYS A 88 1.25 2.53 11.97
N PHE A 89 0.64 3.62 12.39
CA PHE A 89 0.21 3.79 13.78
C PHE A 89 -0.82 2.72 14.18
N LEU A 90 -1.87 2.56 13.38
CA LEU A 90 -2.96 1.62 13.66
C LEU A 90 -2.51 0.16 13.66
N SER A 91 -1.52 -0.19 12.83
CA SER A 91 -1.02 -1.58 12.72
C SER A 91 -0.36 -2.09 14.00
N GLY A 92 0.13 -1.20 14.85
CA GLY A 92 0.65 -1.50 16.18
C GLY A 92 -0.41 -1.73 17.25
N LEU A 93 -1.66 -1.33 16.99
CA LEU A 93 -2.74 -1.42 17.99
C LEU A 93 -3.38 -2.81 18.01
N LYS A 94 -3.31 -3.49 19.14
CA LYS A 94 -3.88 -4.85 19.33
C LYS A 94 -5.39 -4.92 19.09
N LYS A 95 -6.13 -3.83 19.38
CA LYS A 95 -7.59 -3.78 19.22
C LYS A 95 -8.04 -3.48 17.78
N VAL A 96 -7.12 -3.09 16.90
CA VAL A 96 -7.37 -3.00 15.46
C VAL A 96 -7.09 -4.38 14.88
N GLU A 97 -8.13 -5.19 14.68
CA GLU A 97 -7.98 -6.56 14.26
C GLU A 97 -7.97 -6.69 12.73
N THR A 98 -7.04 -7.50 12.23
CA THR A 98 -7.03 -8.03 10.87
C THR A 98 -6.92 -9.54 10.94
N ILE A 99 -7.51 -10.26 9.98
CA ILE A 99 -7.61 -11.71 10.02
C ILE A 99 -6.97 -12.32 8.77
N LYS A 100 -6.18 -13.36 8.98
CA LYS A 100 -5.62 -14.20 7.92
C LYS A 100 -5.94 -15.67 8.24
N ASP A 101 -6.62 -16.35 7.31
CA ASP A 101 -6.96 -17.77 7.42
C ASP A 101 -7.66 -18.14 8.76
N GLY A 102 -8.59 -17.27 9.21
CA GLY A 102 -9.34 -17.44 10.46
C GLY A 102 -8.57 -17.09 11.73
N VAL A 103 -7.33 -16.62 11.64
CA VAL A 103 -6.48 -16.22 12.77
C VAL A 103 -6.26 -14.73 12.77
N VAL A 104 -6.35 -14.09 13.94
CA VAL A 104 -6.07 -12.66 14.10
C VAL A 104 -4.56 -12.43 13.90
N ASP A 105 -4.23 -11.46 13.02
CA ASP A 105 -2.85 -11.09 12.78
C ASP A 105 -2.22 -10.42 14.02
N GLU A 106 -0.98 -10.78 14.35
CA GLU A 106 -0.23 -10.13 15.41
C GLU A 106 0.07 -8.66 15.06
N PRO A 107 -0.09 -7.73 16.01
CA PRO A 107 0.26 -6.33 15.80
C PRO A 107 1.72 -6.15 15.39
N HIS A 108 1.95 -5.13 14.58
CA HIS A 108 3.31 -4.74 14.17
C HIS A 108 3.33 -3.23 13.88
N ALA A 109 4.19 -2.51 14.57
CA ALA A 109 4.49 -1.11 14.29
C ALA A 109 5.87 -1.02 13.63
N PRO A 110 5.93 -0.49 12.41
CA PRO A 110 7.20 -0.21 11.74
C PRO A 110 8.06 0.79 12.51
#